data_16c54eb8f6a2505c1461ae1f0e44617b
#
_entry.id   16c54eb8f6a2505c1461ae1f0e44617b
#
_cell.length_a   1.000
_cell.length_b   1.000
_cell.length_c   1.000
_cell.angle_alpha   90.00
_cell.angle_beta   90.00
_cell.angle_gamma   90.00
#
_symmetry.space_group_name_H-M   'P 1'
#
loop_
_entity.id
_entity.type
_entity.pdbx_description
1 polymer ?
#
loop_
_entity_poly.entity_id
_entity_poly.type
_entity_poly.pdbx_seq_one_letter_code
_entity_poly.pdbx_strand_id
1 'polypeptide(L)'
;QLAHINRVSATTGKFGSDVPHYHAGFSFGPGSYSSWADCFTTWITKIFDQDTAVNGQWLAYEAAFKDMIRKTIPRLLLPLQANGREIIPVLVHGNLSTNHLGIRLADGMPVLFSPCAAYAHQEFELGVSQLAIGGLDKTYVDEYLRMALPSEPIDEVYHRIILYGVHFNLRLSASHTGPFRERYVRSTVTVVHHNN
;
A
#
# COMPACT_ATOMS: atom_id res chain seq x y z
N GLN A 1 -3.72 -15.53 8.87
CA GLN A 1 -2.43 -15.78 8.20
C GLN A 1 -1.65 -14.50 7.92
N LEU A 2 -2.26 -13.41 7.44
CA LEU A 2 -1.54 -12.17 7.15
C LEU A 2 -0.76 -11.66 8.38
N ALA A 3 -1.43 -11.51 9.53
CA ALA A 3 -0.75 -11.11 10.77
C ALA A 3 0.38 -12.07 11.18
N HIS A 4 0.40 -13.30 10.66
CA HIS A 4 1.49 -14.25 10.88
C HIS A 4 2.67 -14.00 9.95
N ILE A 5 2.42 -13.67 8.67
CA ILE A 5 3.46 -13.25 7.72
C ILE A 5 4.14 -11.97 8.20
N ASN A 6 3.38 -11.01 8.71
CA ASN A 6 3.92 -9.76 9.25
C ASN A 6 4.76 -9.92 10.54
N ARG A 7 4.89 -11.12 11.10
CA ARG A 7 5.89 -11.39 12.14
C ARG A 7 7.31 -11.56 11.60
N VAL A 8 7.45 -11.75 10.28
CA VAL A 8 8.76 -11.82 9.62
C VAL A 8 9.25 -10.39 9.40
N SER A 9 10.22 -9.99 10.21
CA SER A 9 10.85 -8.67 10.08
C SER A 9 12.09 -8.70 9.19
N ALA A 10 12.42 -7.57 8.59
CA ALA A 10 13.66 -7.41 7.84
C ALA A 10 14.87 -7.52 8.78
N THR A 11 15.80 -8.42 8.47
CA THR A 11 17.06 -8.57 9.24
C THR A 11 17.94 -7.33 9.15
N THR A 12 17.80 -6.54 8.07
CA THR A 12 18.51 -5.29 7.84
C THR A 12 17.89 -4.10 8.57
N GLY A 13 16.67 -4.22 9.11
CA GLY A 13 15.89 -3.10 9.64
C GLY A 13 15.48 -2.07 8.58
N LYS A 14 15.48 -2.44 7.29
CA LYS A 14 15.18 -1.54 6.17
C LYS A 14 13.86 -1.91 5.49
N PHE A 15 13.16 -0.88 5.01
CA PHE A 15 11.99 -1.02 4.14
C PHE A 15 12.43 -1.22 2.68
N GLY A 16 11.57 -1.86 1.88
CA GLY A 16 11.83 -2.13 0.48
C GLY A 16 12.12 -3.60 0.19
N SER A 17 12.94 -3.86 -0.82
CA SER A 17 13.37 -5.20 -1.21
C SER A 17 14.75 -5.14 -1.83
N ASP A 18 15.60 -6.11 -1.51
CA ASP A 18 16.96 -6.22 -2.09
C ASP A 18 16.92 -6.79 -3.52
N VAL A 19 15.77 -7.34 -3.92
CA VAL A 19 15.55 -7.87 -5.27
C VAL A 19 14.40 -7.14 -5.96
N PRO A 20 14.38 -7.06 -7.30
CA PRO A 20 13.22 -6.53 -8.00
C PRO A 20 11.97 -7.33 -7.67
N HIS A 21 10.87 -6.64 -7.38
CA HIS A 21 9.57 -7.27 -7.21
C HIS A 21 8.60 -6.73 -8.26
N TYR A 22 7.71 -7.57 -8.71
CA TYR A 22 6.90 -7.32 -9.90
C TYR A 22 5.42 -7.41 -9.61
N HIS A 23 4.65 -6.54 -10.25
CA HIS A 23 3.20 -6.65 -10.31
C HIS A 23 2.71 -6.26 -11.70
N ALA A 24 1.94 -7.16 -12.36
CA ALA A 24 1.34 -6.92 -13.67
C ALA A 24 2.33 -6.34 -14.72
N GLY A 25 3.57 -6.85 -14.75
CA GLY A 25 4.62 -6.38 -15.66
C GLY A 25 5.37 -5.12 -15.20
N PHE A 26 4.94 -4.47 -14.12
CA PHE A 26 5.63 -3.33 -13.53
C PHE A 26 6.65 -3.78 -12.48
N SER A 27 7.89 -3.27 -12.56
CA SER A 27 8.97 -3.54 -11.60
C SER A 27 9.20 -2.36 -10.65
N PHE A 28 9.18 -2.64 -9.35
CA PHE A 28 9.58 -1.63 -8.35
C PHE A 28 11.11 -1.47 -8.25
N GLY A 29 11.87 -2.43 -8.79
CA GLY A 29 13.32 -2.47 -8.65
C GLY A 29 13.76 -2.74 -7.21
N PRO A 30 15.05 -2.98 -6.99
CA PRO A 30 15.59 -3.05 -5.63
C PRO A 30 15.61 -1.67 -4.99
N GLY A 31 15.46 -1.64 -3.66
CA GLY A 31 15.55 -0.40 -2.88
C GLY A 31 15.55 -0.71 -1.39
N SER A 32 16.36 0.03 -0.64
CA SER A 32 16.57 -0.15 0.79
C SER A 32 16.46 1.21 1.49
N TYR A 33 15.46 1.39 2.35
CA TYR A 33 15.10 2.67 2.96
C TYR A 33 15.06 2.56 4.49
N SER A 34 15.62 3.55 5.19
CA SER A 34 15.49 3.68 6.64
C SER A 34 14.16 4.31 7.07
N SER A 35 13.59 5.13 6.18
CA SER A 35 12.31 5.83 6.38
C SER A 35 11.22 5.14 5.58
N TRP A 36 10.09 4.83 6.25
CA TRP A 36 8.91 4.31 5.56
C TRP A 36 8.28 5.36 4.64
N ALA A 37 8.25 6.62 5.09
CA ALA A 37 7.74 7.72 4.26
C ALA A 37 8.51 7.84 2.94
N ASP A 38 9.84 7.72 2.96
CA ASP A 38 10.67 7.78 1.75
C ASP A 38 10.45 6.56 0.85
N CYS A 39 10.36 5.37 1.44
CA CYS A 39 10.07 4.14 0.72
C CYS A 39 8.73 4.23 -0.01
N PHE A 40 7.67 4.59 0.73
CA PHE A 40 6.32 4.73 0.19
C PHE A 40 6.24 5.82 -0.90
N THR A 41 6.85 6.97 -0.66
CA THR A 41 6.94 8.06 -1.65
C THR A 41 7.60 7.60 -2.94
N THR A 42 8.71 6.86 -2.83
CA THR A 42 9.40 6.32 -4.01
C THR A 42 8.51 5.34 -4.78
N TRP A 43 7.84 4.43 -4.09
CA TRP A 43 6.97 3.45 -4.73
C TRP A 43 5.79 4.09 -5.44
N ILE A 44 5.08 4.99 -4.76
CA ILE A 44 3.89 5.60 -5.34
C ILE A 44 4.22 6.56 -6.49
N THR A 45 5.39 7.21 -6.46
CA THR A 45 5.87 8.05 -7.56
C THR A 45 6.16 7.21 -8.81
N LYS A 46 6.84 6.08 -8.66
CA LYS A 46 7.09 5.16 -9.79
C LYS A 46 5.79 4.66 -10.44
N ILE A 47 4.77 4.36 -9.63
CA ILE A 47 3.47 3.94 -10.16
C ILE A 47 2.77 5.09 -10.88
N PHE A 48 2.84 6.30 -10.32
CA PHE A 48 2.29 7.50 -10.93
C PHE A 48 2.92 7.80 -12.31
N ASP A 49 4.24 7.70 -12.39
CA ASP A 49 4.98 7.89 -13.65
C ASP A 49 4.57 6.84 -14.69
N GLN A 50 4.44 5.58 -14.28
CA GLN A 50 3.95 4.50 -15.14
C GLN A 50 2.49 4.73 -15.57
N ASP A 51 1.60 5.12 -14.65
CA ASP A 51 0.22 5.45 -14.99
C ASP A 51 0.13 6.59 -16.00
N THR A 52 0.95 7.61 -15.83
CA THR A 52 1.02 8.75 -16.77
C THR A 52 1.55 8.32 -18.13
N ALA A 53 2.56 7.43 -18.17
CA ALA A 53 3.09 6.90 -19.43
C ALA A 53 2.05 6.04 -20.18
N VAL A 54 1.26 5.24 -19.47
CA VAL A 54 0.23 4.36 -20.07
C VAL A 54 -1.03 5.13 -20.46
N ASN A 55 -1.51 6.01 -19.60
CA ASN A 55 -2.83 6.64 -19.70
C ASN A 55 -2.79 8.12 -20.12
N GLY A 56 -1.59 8.70 -20.31
CA GLY A 56 -1.41 10.11 -20.65
C GLY A 56 -1.54 11.05 -19.45
N GLN A 57 -1.33 12.34 -19.68
CA GLN A 57 -1.39 13.38 -18.66
C GLN A 57 -2.84 13.77 -18.31
N TRP A 58 -3.03 14.13 -17.05
CA TRP A 58 -4.28 14.71 -16.53
C TRP A 58 -3.97 15.72 -15.43
N LEU A 59 -4.04 17.03 -15.75
CA LEU A 59 -3.55 18.12 -14.90
C LEU A 59 -4.13 18.14 -13.50
N ALA A 60 -5.44 17.91 -13.33
CA ALA A 60 -6.07 17.89 -12.02
C ALA A 60 -5.55 16.74 -11.14
N TYR A 61 -5.29 15.59 -11.77
CA TYR A 61 -4.70 14.42 -11.10
C TYR A 61 -3.25 14.66 -10.70
N GLU A 62 -2.45 15.28 -11.59
CA GLU A 62 -1.06 15.64 -11.28
C GLU A 62 -0.98 16.64 -10.10
N ALA A 63 -1.88 17.64 -10.05
CA ALA A 63 -1.96 18.57 -8.94
C ALA A 63 -2.29 17.88 -7.62
N ALA A 64 -3.30 16.97 -7.62
CA ALA A 64 -3.67 16.19 -6.46
C ALA A 64 -2.52 15.26 -5.99
N PHE A 65 -1.79 14.64 -6.94
CA PHE A 65 -0.63 13.82 -6.62
C PHE A 65 0.48 14.63 -5.97
N LYS A 66 0.81 15.81 -6.50
CA LYS A 66 1.80 16.72 -5.92
C LYS A 66 1.43 17.16 -4.50
N ASP A 67 0.16 17.45 -4.24
CA ASP A 67 -0.33 17.80 -2.91
C ASP A 67 -0.25 16.62 -1.95
N MET A 68 -0.56 15.41 -2.39
CA MET A 68 -0.41 14.19 -1.59
C MET A 68 1.05 13.97 -1.17
N ILE A 69 2.00 14.10 -2.11
CA ILE A 69 3.44 13.98 -1.82
C ILE A 69 3.91 15.04 -0.82
N ARG A 70 3.44 16.28 -0.97
CA ARG A 70 3.93 17.42 -0.17
C ARG A 70 3.27 17.54 1.21
N LYS A 71 2.02 17.10 1.35
CA LYS A 71 1.18 17.33 2.53
C LYS A 71 0.75 16.02 3.20
N THR A 72 0.06 15.15 2.46
CA THR A 72 -0.62 13.98 3.05
C THR A 72 0.37 12.92 3.51
N ILE A 73 1.34 12.55 2.67
CA ILE A 73 2.36 11.56 3.03
C ILE A 73 3.18 12.01 4.23
N PRO A 74 3.78 13.23 4.25
CA PRO A 74 4.52 13.67 5.42
C PRO A 74 3.66 13.73 6.69
N ARG A 75 2.43 14.23 6.59
CA ARG A 75 1.52 14.32 7.75
C ARG A 75 1.22 12.95 8.37
N LEU A 76 0.98 11.93 7.55
CA LEU A 76 0.54 10.61 8.01
C LEU A 76 1.69 9.65 8.32
N LEU A 77 2.80 9.73 7.58
CA LEU A 77 3.84 8.72 7.68
C LEU A 77 5.08 9.15 8.45
N LEU A 78 5.47 10.45 8.45
CA LEU A 78 6.61 10.89 9.27
C LEU A 78 6.38 10.68 10.78
N PRO A 79 5.16 10.89 11.33
CA PRO A 79 4.93 10.64 12.75
C PRO A 79 5.18 9.20 13.21
N LEU A 80 5.13 8.22 12.30
CA LEU A 80 5.39 6.81 12.61
C LEU A 80 6.82 6.57 13.13
N GLN A 81 7.77 7.41 12.70
CA GLN A 81 9.19 7.31 13.05
C GLN A 81 9.73 8.60 13.70
N ALA A 82 8.86 9.40 14.32
CA ALA A 82 9.22 10.64 15.00
C ALA A 82 9.01 10.53 16.51
N ASN A 83 9.66 11.41 17.27
CA ASN A 83 9.51 11.53 18.74
C ASN A 83 9.81 10.22 19.49
N GLY A 84 10.83 9.47 19.04
CA GLY A 84 11.23 8.19 19.65
C GLY A 84 10.34 7.01 19.26
N ARG A 85 9.37 7.21 18.34
CA ARG A 85 8.60 6.08 17.77
C ARG A 85 9.40 5.38 16.70
N GLU A 86 9.23 4.07 16.66
CA GLU A 86 9.83 3.20 15.64
C GLU A 86 8.77 2.26 15.07
N ILE A 87 8.87 1.99 13.79
CA ILE A 87 8.12 0.92 13.12
C ILE A 87 9.11 -0.07 12.53
N ILE A 88 8.81 -1.34 12.71
CA ILE A 88 9.66 -2.44 12.22
C ILE A 88 9.21 -2.79 10.80
N PRO A 89 10.13 -2.84 9.82
CA PRO A 89 9.82 -3.33 8.48
C PRO A 89 9.44 -4.82 8.56
N VAL A 90 8.22 -5.14 8.15
CA VAL A 90 7.69 -6.51 8.15
C VAL A 90 7.43 -6.98 6.73
N LEU A 91 7.53 -8.29 6.53
CA LEU A 91 7.19 -8.88 5.24
C LEU A 91 5.70 -8.71 4.97
N VAL A 92 5.35 -8.10 3.83
CA VAL A 92 3.98 -7.98 3.35
C VAL A 92 3.79 -8.82 2.09
N HIS A 93 2.54 -9.23 1.83
CA HIS A 93 2.19 -9.91 0.60
C HIS A 93 2.26 -8.97 -0.62
N GLY A 94 1.88 -7.70 -0.44
CA GLY A 94 2.00 -6.63 -1.42
C GLY A 94 1.06 -6.72 -2.63
N ASN A 95 0.28 -7.80 -2.75
CA ASN A 95 -0.67 -8.02 -3.83
C ASN A 95 -1.93 -8.76 -3.33
N LEU A 96 -2.31 -8.51 -2.08
CA LEU A 96 -3.45 -9.18 -1.49
C LEU A 96 -4.76 -8.74 -2.18
N SER A 97 -5.62 -9.71 -2.43
CA SER A 97 -7.00 -9.51 -2.91
C SER A 97 -7.77 -10.80 -2.72
N THR A 98 -9.08 -10.76 -2.86
CA THR A 98 -9.92 -11.96 -2.81
C THR A 98 -9.52 -13.01 -3.87
N ASN A 99 -8.91 -12.55 -4.99
CA ASN A 99 -8.44 -13.45 -6.07
C ASN A 99 -7.10 -14.14 -5.76
N HIS A 100 -6.40 -13.72 -4.69
CA HIS A 100 -5.12 -14.30 -4.26
C HIS A 100 -5.23 -15.07 -2.95
N LEU A 101 -6.46 -15.43 -2.58
CA LEU A 101 -6.80 -16.26 -1.44
C LEU A 101 -7.31 -17.61 -1.92
N GLY A 102 -6.89 -18.66 -1.26
CA GLY A 102 -7.34 -20.01 -1.54
C GLY A 102 -7.42 -20.86 -0.28
N ILE A 103 -7.94 -22.07 -0.43
CA ILE A 103 -7.98 -23.07 0.63
C ILE A 103 -7.22 -24.29 0.12
N ARG A 104 -6.27 -24.77 0.90
CA ARG A 104 -5.53 -25.99 0.60
C ARG A 104 -6.46 -27.20 0.82
N LEU A 105 -6.70 -27.98 -0.24
CA LEU A 105 -7.68 -29.07 -0.21
C LEU A 105 -7.30 -30.20 0.77
N ALA A 106 -6.02 -30.37 1.05
CA ALA A 106 -5.53 -31.46 1.91
C ALA A 106 -5.93 -31.30 3.39
N ASP A 107 -6.06 -30.09 3.87
CA ASP A 107 -6.25 -29.83 5.32
C ASP A 107 -7.15 -28.61 5.62
N GLY A 108 -7.74 -28.00 4.59
CA GLY A 108 -8.61 -26.84 4.75
C GLY A 108 -7.90 -25.54 5.14
N MET A 109 -6.56 -25.51 5.17
CA MET A 109 -5.82 -24.32 5.59
C MET A 109 -5.85 -23.24 4.50
N PRO A 110 -6.04 -21.96 4.90
CA PRO A 110 -5.98 -20.86 3.94
C PRO A 110 -4.58 -20.69 3.40
N VAL A 111 -4.48 -20.36 2.11
CA VAL A 111 -3.23 -20.07 1.41
C VAL A 111 -3.30 -18.71 0.73
N LEU A 112 -2.16 -18.02 0.69
CA LEU A 112 -1.94 -16.79 -0.07
C LEU A 112 -0.99 -17.12 -1.23
N PHE A 113 -1.27 -16.57 -2.42
CA PHE A 113 -0.45 -16.81 -3.60
C PHE A 113 -0.30 -15.56 -4.46
N SER A 114 0.62 -15.58 -5.43
CA SER A 114 0.95 -14.43 -6.29
C SER A 114 1.39 -13.18 -5.53
N PRO A 115 2.36 -13.26 -4.60
CA PRO A 115 2.81 -12.10 -3.86
C PRO A 115 3.61 -11.14 -4.74
N CYS A 116 3.57 -9.85 -4.35
CA CYS A 116 4.52 -8.80 -4.73
C CYS A 116 5.26 -8.40 -3.46
N ALA A 117 5.98 -9.35 -2.86
CA ALA A 117 6.48 -9.27 -1.50
C ALA A 117 7.60 -8.24 -1.34
N ALA A 118 7.53 -7.50 -0.24
CA ALA A 118 8.55 -6.54 0.18
C ALA A 118 8.50 -6.35 1.69
N TYR A 119 9.46 -5.63 2.25
CA TYR A 119 9.41 -5.19 3.64
C TYR A 119 8.78 -3.79 3.73
N ALA A 120 7.67 -3.69 4.44
CA ALA A 120 6.86 -2.48 4.54
C ALA A 120 6.34 -2.24 5.95
N HIS A 121 5.63 -1.14 6.16
CA HIS A 121 4.82 -0.92 7.35
C HIS A 121 3.66 -1.93 7.40
N GLN A 122 3.41 -2.52 8.56
CA GLN A 122 2.41 -3.59 8.70
C GLN A 122 0.99 -3.20 8.24
N GLU A 123 0.60 -1.94 8.39
CA GLU A 123 -0.72 -1.45 7.97
C GLU A 123 -0.83 -1.24 6.44
N PHE A 124 0.28 -1.25 5.71
CA PHE A 124 0.30 -1.03 4.25
C PHE A 124 -0.63 -1.99 3.52
N GLU A 125 -0.62 -3.27 3.90
CA GLU A 125 -1.45 -4.30 3.30
C GLU A 125 -2.96 -4.02 3.43
N LEU A 126 -3.38 -3.29 4.48
CA LEU A 126 -4.78 -2.97 4.72
C LEU A 126 -5.35 -2.00 3.68
N GLY A 127 -4.50 -1.30 2.93
CA GLY A 127 -4.90 -0.46 1.81
C GLY A 127 -5.71 -1.19 0.74
N VAL A 128 -5.59 -2.52 0.63
CA VAL A 128 -6.40 -3.33 -0.29
C VAL A 128 -7.90 -3.28 0.02
N SER A 129 -8.30 -2.92 1.24
CA SER A 129 -9.70 -2.71 1.60
C SER A 129 -10.35 -1.53 0.87
N GLN A 130 -9.54 -0.63 0.32
CA GLN A 130 -9.99 0.53 -0.46
C GLN A 130 -10.15 0.22 -1.95
N LEU A 131 -9.87 -1.02 -2.38
CA LEU A 131 -10.08 -1.45 -3.75
C LEU A 131 -11.57 -1.58 -4.07
N ALA A 132 -11.97 -1.04 -5.22
CA ALA A 132 -13.35 -1.15 -5.68
C ALA A 132 -13.72 -2.58 -6.14
N ILE A 133 -12.72 -3.40 -6.50
CA ILE A 133 -12.88 -4.76 -7.00
C ILE A 133 -11.79 -5.64 -6.37
N GLY A 134 -12.20 -6.77 -5.81
CA GLY A 134 -11.28 -7.73 -5.20
C GLY A 134 -10.66 -7.26 -3.88
N GLY A 135 -11.13 -6.14 -3.33
CA GLY A 135 -10.73 -5.67 -2.02
C GLY A 135 -11.31 -6.52 -0.89
N LEU A 136 -10.68 -6.43 0.26
CA LEU A 136 -11.15 -7.06 1.49
C LEU A 136 -12.01 -6.04 2.25
N ASP A 137 -13.10 -6.51 2.86
CA ASP A 137 -14.05 -5.61 3.52
C ASP A 137 -13.56 -5.09 4.88
N LYS A 138 -14.38 -4.24 5.49
CA LYS A 138 -14.09 -3.65 6.80
C LYS A 138 -13.90 -4.73 7.89
N THR A 139 -14.63 -5.83 7.82
CA THR A 139 -14.53 -6.93 8.80
C THR A 139 -13.12 -7.50 8.83
N TYR A 140 -12.49 -7.63 7.66
CA TYR A 140 -11.11 -8.07 7.54
C TYR A 140 -10.14 -7.07 8.20
N VAL A 141 -10.34 -5.77 7.96
CA VAL A 141 -9.50 -4.71 8.56
C VAL A 141 -9.63 -4.73 10.08
N ASP A 142 -10.86 -4.77 10.61
CA ASP A 142 -11.12 -4.77 12.05
C ASP A 142 -10.50 -6.01 12.72
N GLU A 143 -10.62 -7.18 12.08
CA GLU A 143 -10.03 -8.42 12.59
C GLU A 143 -8.49 -8.37 12.58
N TYR A 144 -7.90 -7.81 11.52
CA TYR A 144 -6.45 -7.64 11.46
C TYR A 144 -5.95 -6.70 12.56
N LEU A 145 -6.58 -5.53 12.74
CA LEU A 145 -6.19 -4.54 13.76
C LEU A 145 -6.39 -5.04 15.19
N ARG A 146 -7.26 -6.05 15.39
CA ARG A 146 -7.41 -6.74 16.66
C ARG A 146 -6.25 -7.69 16.94
N MET A 147 -5.66 -8.29 15.90
CA MET A 147 -4.54 -9.23 15.99
C MET A 147 -3.18 -8.56 15.98
N ALA A 148 -3.05 -7.46 15.25
CA ALA A 148 -1.85 -6.64 15.13
C ALA A 148 -2.22 -5.20 15.46
N LEU A 149 -1.79 -4.74 16.63
CA LEU A 149 -2.11 -3.40 17.12
C LEU A 149 -1.67 -2.33 16.11
N PRO A 150 -2.52 -1.31 15.85
CA PRO A 150 -2.15 -0.22 14.97
C PRO A 150 -0.95 0.55 15.51
N SER A 151 -0.18 1.13 14.59
CA SER A 151 0.96 1.98 14.93
C SER A 151 0.51 3.34 15.43
N GLU A 152 1.29 3.93 16.34
CA GLU A 152 1.08 5.30 16.80
C GLU A 152 1.40 6.34 15.70
N PRO A 153 0.58 7.41 15.55
CA PRO A 153 -0.66 7.73 16.26
C PRO A 153 -1.84 6.83 15.86
N ILE A 154 -2.51 6.24 16.85
CA ILE A 154 -3.59 5.24 16.61
C ILE A 154 -4.81 5.88 15.93
N ASP A 155 -5.14 7.11 16.27
CA ASP A 155 -6.27 7.86 15.69
C ASP A 155 -6.12 8.11 14.18
N GLU A 156 -4.89 8.01 13.65
CA GLU A 156 -4.61 8.18 12.23
C GLU A 156 -4.63 6.87 11.41
N VAL A 157 -4.90 5.72 12.03
CA VAL A 157 -4.80 4.41 11.34
C VAL A 157 -5.67 4.33 10.09
N TYR A 158 -6.93 4.79 10.16
CA TYR A 158 -7.83 4.75 9.01
C TYR A 158 -7.42 5.72 7.89
N HIS A 159 -6.86 6.88 8.24
CA HIS A 159 -6.31 7.81 7.25
C HIS A 159 -5.09 7.19 6.53
N ARG A 160 -4.23 6.47 7.25
CA ARG A 160 -3.12 5.73 6.63
C ARG A 160 -3.62 4.60 5.73
N ILE A 161 -4.64 3.85 6.15
CA ILE A 161 -5.25 2.80 5.31
C ILE A 161 -5.79 3.38 4.00
N ILE A 162 -6.47 4.53 4.05
CA ILE A 162 -6.97 5.23 2.87
C ILE A 162 -5.79 5.66 1.98
N LEU A 163 -4.74 6.25 2.56
CA LEU A 163 -3.53 6.62 1.82
C LEU A 163 -2.88 5.40 1.13
N TYR A 164 -2.77 4.28 1.83
CA TYR A 164 -2.25 3.04 1.25
C TYR A 164 -3.14 2.49 0.15
N GLY A 165 -4.45 2.69 0.26
CA GLY A 165 -5.42 2.36 -0.78
C GLY A 165 -5.15 3.10 -2.09
N VAL A 166 -4.65 4.32 -2.05
CA VAL A 166 -4.22 5.06 -3.24
C VAL A 166 -3.14 4.30 -4.02
N HIS A 167 -2.15 3.74 -3.34
CA HIS A 167 -1.10 2.92 -3.97
C HIS A 167 -1.68 1.74 -4.76
N PHE A 168 -2.59 0.98 -4.15
CA PHE A 168 -3.19 -0.19 -4.80
C PHE A 168 -4.11 0.20 -5.96
N ASN A 169 -4.92 1.24 -5.80
CA ASN A 169 -5.80 1.74 -6.85
C ASN A 169 -5.00 2.29 -8.04
N LEU A 170 -3.95 3.06 -7.77
CA LEU A 170 -3.09 3.63 -8.80
C LEU A 170 -2.35 2.55 -9.58
N ARG A 171 -1.91 1.49 -8.91
CA ARG A 171 -1.29 0.32 -9.54
C ARG A 171 -2.22 -0.39 -10.52
N LEU A 172 -3.50 -0.52 -10.17
CA LEU A 172 -4.50 -1.05 -11.09
C LEU A 172 -4.70 -0.13 -12.30
N SER A 173 -4.75 1.18 -12.10
CA SER A 173 -4.83 2.16 -13.17
C SER A 173 -3.63 2.08 -14.12
N ALA A 174 -2.41 1.97 -13.59
CA ALA A 174 -1.19 1.84 -14.38
C ALA A 174 -1.11 0.53 -15.19
N SER A 175 -1.88 -0.49 -14.79
CA SER A 175 -1.91 -1.80 -15.45
C SER A 175 -3.03 -1.93 -16.50
N HIS A 176 -4.00 -1.02 -16.53
CA HIS A 176 -5.18 -1.11 -17.39
C HIS A 176 -5.49 0.24 -18.02
N THR A 177 -5.62 0.26 -19.36
CA THR A 177 -6.10 1.43 -20.11
C THR A 177 -7.62 1.52 -20.03
N GLY A 178 -8.18 2.75 -20.06
CA GLY A 178 -9.62 3.00 -20.22
C GLY A 178 -10.32 3.47 -18.94
N PRO A 179 -11.63 3.21 -18.78
CA PRO A 179 -12.48 3.85 -17.75
C PRO A 179 -12.09 3.51 -16.29
N PHE A 180 -11.24 2.52 -16.08
CA PHE A 180 -10.72 2.18 -14.74
C PHE A 180 -9.95 3.35 -14.10
N ARG A 181 -9.19 4.12 -14.88
CA ARG A 181 -8.43 5.27 -14.40
C ARG A 181 -9.30 6.32 -13.72
N GLU A 182 -10.42 6.71 -14.32
CA GLU A 182 -11.34 7.70 -13.69
C GLU A 182 -11.86 7.22 -12.33
N ARG A 183 -12.21 5.96 -12.24
CA ARG A 183 -12.74 5.36 -11.02
C ARG A 183 -11.71 5.35 -9.90
N TYR A 184 -10.47 4.97 -10.20
CA TYR A 184 -9.39 4.88 -9.21
C TYR A 184 -8.84 6.26 -8.83
N VAL A 185 -8.76 7.18 -9.80
CA VAL A 185 -8.28 8.54 -9.56
C VAL A 185 -9.25 9.35 -8.70
N ARG A 186 -10.56 9.15 -8.81
CA ARG A 186 -11.54 9.78 -7.91
C ARG A 186 -11.25 9.44 -6.46
N SER A 187 -10.90 8.20 -6.16
CA SER A 187 -10.48 7.81 -4.80
C SER A 187 -9.26 8.58 -4.32
N THR A 188 -8.27 8.79 -5.19
CA THR A 188 -7.04 9.53 -4.88
C THR A 188 -7.33 10.99 -4.54
N VAL A 189 -8.15 11.66 -5.35
CA VAL A 189 -8.55 13.07 -5.13
C VAL A 189 -9.32 13.23 -3.82
N THR A 190 -10.19 12.27 -3.49
CA THR A 190 -10.97 12.29 -2.24
C THR A 190 -10.08 12.27 -1.00
N VAL A 191 -8.99 11.47 -0.99
CA VAL A 191 -8.06 11.40 0.14
C VAL A 191 -7.40 12.75 0.42
N VAL A 192 -7.01 13.49 -0.64
CA VAL A 192 -6.37 14.80 -0.49
C VAL A 192 -7.33 15.83 0.10
N HIS A 193 -8.62 15.79 -0.25
CA HIS A 193 -9.62 16.77 0.20
C HIS A 193 -10.20 16.50 1.59
N HIS A 194 -10.22 15.25 2.06
CA HIS A 194 -10.70 14.93 3.43
C HIS A 194 -9.64 15.21 4.51
N ASN A 195 -8.41 15.48 4.11
CA ASN A 195 -7.28 15.70 5.01
C ASN A 195 -6.80 17.17 5.04
N ASN A 196 -7.56 18.11 4.46
CA ASN A 196 -7.40 19.55 4.57
C ASN A 196 -8.49 20.13 5.47
#